data_65e8133e7f26d99ff60c10181be4b649
#
_entry.id   65e8133e7f26d99ff60c10181be4b649
#
_cell.length_a   1.000
_cell.length_b   1.000
_cell.length_c   1.000
_cell.angle_alpha   90.00
_cell.angle_beta   90.00
_cell.angle_gamma   90.00
#
_symmetry.space_group_name_H-M   'P 1'
#
loop_
_entity.id
_entity.type
_entity.pdbx_description
1 polymer ?
#
loop_
_entity_poly.entity_id
_entity_poly.type
_entity_poly.pdbx_seq_one_letter_code
_entity_poly.pdbx_strand_id
1 'polypeptide(L)'
;MNRIVVTKLEHHQTEYLAYLVLDENRKLQGLQVFEPEENTLLDHIYVGYVEKIVPNIHAAFVRIADGQKCYLPLNDVKNPVYTRKLSKKEALCEGDELLVQVVKDAVKTKDPVVSTKLVVHGHYCFLSTENTCLGVSKKLSQEESKRLSALLENTCKDHEAEGYGLVFRTNAGAVPETELCEDIELVQKEYRALKKTGTHQNAGDLVYRNLPGYLVRLKAENFEKTDLVLTDGQGPVSYTHLTLP
;
A
#
# COMPACT_ATOMS: atom_id res chain seq x y z
N MET A 1 12.46 -15.00 23.89
CA MET A 1 11.38 -14.21 23.28
C MET A 1 12.01 -12.98 22.67
N ASN A 2 11.81 -12.73 21.37
CA ASN A 2 12.39 -11.55 20.74
C ASN A 2 11.71 -10.28 21.24
N ARG A 3 12.43 -9.17 21.22
CA ARG A 3 11.92 -7.87 21.63
C ARG A 3 12.09 -6.87 20.49
N ILE A 4 11.02 -6.16 20.14
CA ILE A 4 11.08 -5.08 19.18
C ILE A 4 11.11 -3.76 19.93
N VAL A 5 12.05 -2.91 19.57
CA VAL A 5 12.18 -1.55 20.08
C VAL A 5 12.05 -0.58 18.93
N VAL A 6 11.09 0.32 19.02
CA VAL A 6 10.93 1.43 18.08
C VAL A 6 11.27 2.72 18.83
N THR A 7 12.28 3.45 18.37
CA THR A 7 12.80 4.64 19.04
C THR A 7 13.21 5.71 18.02
N LYS A 8 13.26 6.95 18.46
CA LYS A 8 13.81 8.05 17.69
C LYS A 8 15.33 8.01 17.73
N LEU A 9 15.94 8.31 16.59
CA LEU A 9 17.38 8.42 16.41
C LEU A 9 17.67 9.76 15.73
N GLU A 10 18.44 10.63 16.39
CA GLU A 10 18.89 11.87 15.78
C GLU A 10 20.29 11.70 15.18
N HIS A 11 20.43 12.08 13.91
CA HIS A 11 21.70 12.10 13.20
C HIS A 11 21.80 13.33 12.30
N HIS A 12 22.85 14.15 12.47
CA HIS A 12 23.04 15.41 11.74
C HIS A 12 21.81 16.34 11.73
N GLN A 13 21.17 16.54 12.87
CA GLN A 13 19.96 17.37 13.03
C GLN A 13 18.73 16.82 12.28
N THR A 14 18.78 15.60 11.82
CA THR A 14 17.64 14.91 11.22
C THR A 14 17.18 13.81 12.18
N GLU A 15 15.89 13.83 12.49
CA GLU A 15 15.27 12.80 13.31
C GLU A 15 14.88 11.61 12.42
N TYR A 16 15.33 10.44 12.78
CA TYR A 16 14.98 9.15 12.13
C TYR A 16 14.20 8.31 13.11
N LEU A 17 13.51 7.30 12.60
CA LEU A 17 12.90 6.28 13.43
C LEU A 17 13.70 4.99 13.29
N ALA A 18 14.23 4.48 14.39
CA ALA A 18 14.97 3.23 14.44
C ALA A 18 14.07 2.09 14.93
N TYR A 19 14.04 1.01 14.16
CA TYR A 19 13.35 -0.23 14.45
C TYR A 19 14.42 -1.30 14.76
N LEU A 20 14.46 -1.77 15.99
CA LEU A 20 15.46 -2.72 16.47
C LEU A 20 14.79 -4.04 16.83
N VAL A 21 15.41 -5.13 16.44
CA VAL A 21 15.05 -6.48 16.88
C VAL A 21 16.14 -6.96 17.82
N LEU A 22 15.76 -7.27 19.06
CA LEU A 22 16.65 -7.77 20.09
C LEU A 22 16.27 -9.22 20.44
N ASP A 23 17.26 -10.05 20.76
CA ASP A 23 17.02 -11.38 21.31
C ASP A 23 16.66 -11.32 22.82
N GLU A 24 16.41 -12.45 23.42
CA GLU A 24 16.10 -12.59 24.85
C GLU A 24 17.21 -12.08 25.79
N ASN A 25 18.44 -12.01 25.29
CA ASN A 25 19.61 -11.47 26.01
C ASN A 25 19.81 -9.96 25.73
N ARG A 26 18.86 -9.31 25.06
CA ARG A 26 18.93 -7.90 24.60
C ARG A 26 20.06 -7.61 23.60
N LYS A 27 20.54 -8.64 22.90
CA LYS A 27 21.54 -8.47 21.86
C LYS A 27 20.84 -8.10 20.55
N LEU A 28 21.37 -7.10 19.85
CA LEU A 28 20.84 -6.63 18.57
C LEU A 28 20.95 -7.72 17.51
N GLN A 29 19.82 -8.11 16.94
CA GLN A 29 19.69 -9.07 15.84
C GLN A 29 19.41 -8.37 14.51
N GLY A 30 18.74 -7.21 14.55
CA GLY A 30 18.43 -6.43 13.36
C GLY A 30 18.21 -4.97 13.70
N LEU A 31 18.59 -4.11 12.76
CA LEU A 31 18.34 -2.67 12.81
C LEU A 31 17.82 -2.23 11.44
N GLN A 32 16.72 -1.49 11.45
CA GLN A 32 16.24 -0.78 10.28
C GLN A 32 15.98 0.67 10.69
N VAL A 33 16.42 1.61 9.85
CA VAL A 33 16.22 3.04 10.06
C VAL A 33 15.26 3.55 9.00
N PHE A 34 14.26 4.29 9.44
CA PHE A 34 13.27 4.93 8.58
C PHE A 34 13.50 6.44 8.63
N GLU A 35 13.47 7.07 7.47
CA GLU A 35 13.48 8.53 7.38
C GLU A 35 12.19 9.11 7.98
N PRO A 36 12.23 10.36 8.47
CA PRO A 36 11.02 11.02 8.92
C PRO A 36 10.02 11.14 7.77
N GLU A 37 8.81 10.65 8.01
CA GLU A 37 7.77 10.51 6.97
C GLU A 37 7.04 11.79 6.62
N GLU A 38 7.50 12.94 7.11
CA GLU A 38 6.74 14.18 7.06
C GLU A 38 6.38 14.67 5.64
N ASN A 39 6.96 14.07 4.58
CA ASN A 39 6.75 14.56 3.22
C ASN A 39 6.61 13.49 2.12
N THR A 40 6.53 12.20 2.44
CA THR A 40 6.31 11.19 1.39
C THR A 40 4.84 11.06 1.03
N LEU A 41 4.54 11.10 -0.25
CA LEU A 41 3.22 10.79 -0.80
C LEU A 41 3.14 9.35 -1.32
N LEU A 42 4.26 8.61 -1.24
CA LEU A 42 4.39 7.27 -1.82
C LEU A 42 3.29 6.33 -1.30
N ASP A 43 2.69 5.59 -2.21
CA ASP A 43 1.58 4.65 -1.98
C ASP A 43 0.28 5.28 -1.45
N HIS A 44 0.22 6.59 -1.22
CA HIS A 44 -1.03 7.27 -0.91
C HIS A 44 -1.98 7.25 -2.12
N ILE A 45 -3.29 7.12 -1.87
CA ILE A 45 -4.31 7.13 -2.91
C ILE A 45 -5.17 8.38 -2.74
N TYR A 46 -5.36 9.10 -3.83
CA TYR A 46 -6.14 10.34 -3.91
C TYR A 46 -7.23 10.25 -4.96
N VAL A 47 -8.23 11.12 -4.85
CA VAL A 47 -9.10 11.45 -5.97
C VAL A 47 -8.35 12.45 -6.85
N GLY A 48 -7.80 11.98 -7.96
CA GLY A 48 -7.08 12.81 -8.91
C GLY A 48 -8.01 13.46 -9.93
N TYR A 49 -7.78 14.74 -10.21
CA TYR A 49 -8.46 15.49 -11.27
C TYR A 49 -7.58 15.56 -12.50
N VAL A 50 -8.06 15.11 -13.65
CA VAL A 50 -7.33 15.18 -14.94
C VAL A 50 -7.33 16.59 -15.46
N GLU A 51 -6.23 17.30 -15.27
CA GLU A 51 -6.10 18.70 -15.70
C GLU A 51 -5.84 18.82 -17.20
N LYS A 52 -4.92 18.00 -17.73
CA LYS A 52 -4.50 18.06 -19.11
C LYS A 52 -3.98 16.70 -19.61
N ILE A 53 -4.33 16.36 -20.85
CA ILE A 53 -3.76 15.21 -21.55
C ILE A 53 -2.79 15.72 -22.61
N VAL A 54 -1.58 15.14 -22.63
CA VAL A 54 -0.51 15.51 -23.57
C VAL A 54 -0.10 14.28 -24.38
N PRO A 55 -0.74 14.03 -25.53
CA PRO A 55 -0.52 12.83 -26.33
C PRO A 55 0.94 12.66 -26.80
N ASN A 56 1.62 13.74 -27.12
CA ASN A 56 2.99 13.71 -27.64
C ASN A 56 4.02 13.08 -26.67
N ILE A 57 3.73 13.11 -25.38
CA ILE A 57 4.58 12.46 -24.34
C ILE A 57 3.88 11.26 -23.70
N HIS A 58 2.76 10.82 -24.25
CA HIS A 58 1.94 9.72 -23.74
C HIS A 58 1.62 9.85 -22.24
N ALA A 59 1.23 11.04 -21.80
CA ALA A 59 0.96 11.33 -20.40
C ALA A 59 -0.24 12.25 -20.20
N ALA A 60 -0.79 12.19 -18.99
CA ALA A 60 -1.71 13.18 -18.45
C ALA A 60 -1.09 13.84 -17.21
N PHE A 61 -1.50 15.07 -16.96
CA PHE A 61 -1.25 15.77 -15.71
C PHE A 61 -2.50 15.67 -14.85
N VAL A 62 -2.31 15.17 -13.64
CA VAL A 62 -3.38 14.97 -12.67
C VAL A 62 -3.08 15.80 -11.44
N ARG A 63 -4.09 16.49 -10.93
CA ARG A 63 -4.00 17.29 -9.73
C ARG A 63 -4.54 16.48 -8.54
N ILE A 64 -3.77 16.44 -7.47
CA ILE A 64 -4.13 15.82 -6.19
C ILE A 64 -4.13 16.88 -5.07
N ALA A 65 -4.04 16.48 -3.81
CA ALA A 65 -4.08 17.35 -2.62
C ALA A 65 -3.35 18.69 -2.80
N ASP A 66 -3.93 19.75 -2.25
CA ASP A 66 -3.35 21.11 -2.24
C ASP A 66 -2.94 21.64 -3.64
N GLY A 67 -3.55 21.07 -4.69
CA GLY A 67 -3.23 21.42 -6.08
C GLY A 67 -1.91 20.85 -6.59
N GLN A 68 -1.31 19.88 -5.87
CA GLN A 68 -0.09 19.20 -6.31
C GLN A 68 -0.30 18.56 -7.67
N LYS A 69 0.49 18.98 -8.64
CA LYS A 69 0.50 18.42 -9.99
C LYS A 69 1.31 17.14 -10.01
N CYS A 70 0.75 16.10 -10.64
CA CYS A 70 1.36 14.78 -10.78
C CYS A 70 1.39 14.35 -12.25
N TYR A 71 2.38 13.54 -12.58
CA TYR A 71 2.53 12.93 -13.91
C TYR A 71 1.88 11.55 -13.92
N LEU A 72 0.93 11.32 -14.83
CA LEU A 72 0.28 10.05 -15.06
C LEU A 72 0.65 9.51 -16.45
N PRO A 73 1.48 8.47 -16.57
CA PRO A 73 1.74 7.81 -17.84
C PRO A 73 0.43 7.20 -18.39
N LEU A 74 0.06 7.47 -19.65
CA LEU A 74 -1.15 6.88 -20.23
C LEU A 74 -1.10 5.35 -20.34
N ASN A 75 0.10 4.76 -20.40
CA ASN A 75 0.28 3.31 -20.35
C ASN A 75 -0.09 2.70 -18.99
N ASP A 76 -0.13 3.50 -17.94
CA ASP A 76 -0.52 3.09 -16.59
C ASP A 76 -2.02 3.32 -16.30
N VAL A 77 -2.76 3.86 -17.28
CA VAL A 77 -4.21 3.96 -17.19
C VAL A 77 -4.82 2.60 -17.55
N LYS A 78 -4.97 1.76 -16.55
CA LYS A 78 -5.60 0.43 -16.66
C LYS A 78 -6.68 0.29 -15.61
N ASN A 79 -7.85 -0.17 -16.01
CA ASN A 79 -9.02 -0.39 -15.14
C ASN A 79 -9.26 0.78 -14.15
N PRO A 80 -9.31 2.04 -14.62
CA PRO A 80 -9.39 3.18 -13.73
C PRO A 80 -10.71 3.19 -12.96
N VAL A 81 -10.63 3.44 -11.65
CA VAL A 81 -11.80 3.64 -10.80
C VAL A 81 -12.19 5.12 -10.88
N TYR A 82 -13.16 5.44 -11.71
CA TYR A 82 -13.68 6.81 -11.81
C TYR A 82 -14.58 7.14 -10.63
N THR A 83 -14.35 8.29 -10.01
CA THR A 83 -15.27 8.91 -9.04
C THR A 83 -16.26 9.81 -9.78
N ARG A 84 -15.79 10.45 -10.85
CA ARG A 84 -16.62 11.25 -11.76
C ARG A 84 -16.13 11.13 -13.19
N LYS A 85 -17.00 10.71 -14.09
CA LYS A 85 -16.70 10.62 -15.53
C LYS A 85 -17.50 11.65 -16.29
N LEU A 86 -16.82 12.61 -16.94
CA LEU A 86 -17.51 13.69 -17.67
C LEU A 86 -18.03 13.24 -19.03
N SER A 87 -17.35 12.33 -19.69
CA SER A 87 -17.73 11.86 -21.01
C SER A 87 -18.14 10.39 -21.01
N LYS A 88 -18.96 9.99 -22.01
CA LYS A 88 -19.32 8.59 -22.23
C LYS A 88 -18.19 7.79 -22.91
N LYS A 89 -17.07 8.42 -23.25
CA LYS A 89 -15.91 7.75 -23.87
C LYS A 89 -15.21 6.86 -22.82
N GLU A 90 -14.79 5.68 -23.20
CA GLU A 90 -13.98 4.81 -22.32
C GLU A 90 -12.61 5.42 -22.02
N ALA A 91 -12.01 6.11 -22.98
CA ALA A 91 -10.72 6.77 -22.82
C ALA A 91 -10.76 7.86 -21.74
N LEU A 92 -9.61 8.06 -21.08
CA LEU A 92 -9.41 9.16 -20.14
C LEU A 92 -9.64 10.50 -20.83
N CYS A 93 -10.36 11.42 -20.17
CA CYS A 93 -10.65 12.75 -20.68
C CYS A 93 -10.23 13.81 -19.66
N GLU A 94 -9.92 15.01 -20.15
CA GLU A 94 -9.71 16.18 -19.29
C GLU A 94 -11.00 16.48 -18.51
N GLY A 95 -10.85 16.76 -17.21
CA GLY A 95 -11.95 16.96 -16.27
C GLY A 95 -12.48 15.68 -15.61
N ASP A 96 -12.02 14.48 -16.02
CA ASP A 96 -12.36 13.25 -15.32
C ASP A 96 -11.74 13.25 -13.92
N GLU A 97 -12.45 12.63 -12.96
CA GLU A 97 -11.97 12.40 -11.62
C GLU A 97 -11.88 10.88 -11.37
N LEU A 98 -10.74 10.42 -10.85
CA LEU A 98 -10.46 9.00 -10.69
C LEU A 98 -9.49 8.75 -9.52
N LEU A 99 -9.51 7.55 -8.96
CA LEU A 99 -8.53 7.16 -7.97
C LEU A 99 -7.15 7.00 -8.61
N VAL A 100 -6.16 7.63 -8.01
CA VAL A 100 -4.76 7.52 -8.39
C VAL A 100 -3.89 7.25 -7.18
N GLN A 101 -2.91 6.36 -7.32
CA GLN A 101 -1.90 6.05 -6.31
C GLN A 101 -0.57 6.68 -6.69
N VAL A 102 0.10 7.30 -5.74
CA VAL A 102 1.44 7.84 -5.93
C VAL A 102 2.43 6.69 -5.96
N VAL A 103 3.15 6.53 -7.08
CA VAL A 103 4.13 5.44 -7.28
C VAL A 103 5.58 5.93 -7.24
N LYS A 104 5.78 7.25 -7.32
CA LYS A 104 7.09 7.90 -7.10
C LYS A 104 6.87 9.29 -6.54
N ASP A 105 7.60 9.62 -5.49
CA ASP A 105 7.63 10.97 -4.95
C ASP A 105 8.27 11.98 -5.91
N ALA A 106 8.05 13.25 -5.64
CA ALA A 106 8.73 14.34 -6.33
C ALA A 106 10.24 14.25 -6.10
N VAL A 107 11.03 14.42 -7.18
CA VAL A 107 12.49 14.44 -7.08
C VAL A 107 13.01 15.71 -7.72
N LYS A 108 13.59 16.61 -6.92
CA LYS A 108 14.09 17.92 -7.38
C LYS A 108 12.98 18.73 -8.07
N THR A 109 13.06 18.89 -9.39
CA THR A 109 12.11 19.65 -10.22
C THR A 109 11.07 18.77 -10.92
N LYS A 110 11.07 17.45 -10.68
CA LYS A 110 10.13 16.53 -11.30
C LYS A 110 8.92 16.33 -10.41
N ASP A 111 7.74 16.44 -11.03
CA ASP A 111 6.48 16.16 -10.36
C ASP A 111 6.40 14.70 -9.89
N PRO A 112 5.65 14.39 -8.83
CA PRO A 112 5.35 13.02 -8.43
C PRO A 112 4.71 12.24 -9.58
N VAL A 113 4.92 10.93 -9.61
CA VAL A 113 4.30 10.05 -10.60
C VAL A 113 3.16 9.29 -9.94
N VAL A 114 2.00 9.28 -10.60
CA VAL A 114 0.82 8.54 -10.17
C VAL A 114 0.44 7.46 -11.18
N SER A 115 -0.31 6.48 -10.73
CA SER A 115 -0.85 5.39 -11.54
C SER A 115 -2.31 5.15 -11.18
N THR A 116 -3.11 4.64 -12.11
CA THR A 116 -4.47 4.14 -11.81
C THR A 116 -4.46 2.69 -11.33
N LYS A 117 -3.30 2.04 -11.36
CA LYS A 117 -3.10 0.70 -10.82
C LYS A 117 -3.01 0.82 -9.30
N LEU A 118 -4.10 0.54 -8.62
CA LEU A 118 -4.15 0.59 -7.16
C LEU A 118 -3.56 -0.71 -6.58
N VAL A 119 -2.76 -0.57 -5.53
CA VAL A 119 -2.19 -1.69 -4.79
C VAL A 119 -2.53 -1.54 -3.32
N VAL A 120 -3.16 -2.58 -2.75
CA VAL A 120 -3.44 -2.69 -1.32
C VAL A 120 -2.56 -3.79 -0.75
N HIS A 121 -1.77 -3.45 0.26
CA HIS A 121 -0.79 -4.34 0.85
C HIS A 121 -1.32 -5.02 2.10
N GLY A 122 -1.45 -6.35 2.07
CA GLY A 122 -1.59 -7.19 3.24
C GLY A 122 -0.22 -7.62 3.79
N HIS A 123 -0.25 -8.49 4.77
CA HIS A 123 0.94 -9.06 5.38
C HIS A 123 1.59 -10.14 4.48
N TYR A 124 0.79 -11.10 4.05
CA TYR A 124 1.20 -12.25 3.25
C TYR A 124 0.88 -12.09 1.76
N CYS A 125 -0.02 -11.18 1.43
CA CYS A 125 -0.45 -10.94 0.06
C CYS A 125 -0.48 -9.45 -0.31
N PHE A 126 -0.74 -9.16 -1.55
CA PHE A 126 -1.18 -7.85 -2.01
C PHE A 126 -2.25 -8.01 -3.09
N LEU A 127 -3.18 -7.08 -3.08
CA LEU A 127 -4.21 -6.93 -4.10
C LEU A 127 -3.79 -5.85 -5.08
N SER A 128 -4.02 -6.06 -6.38
CA SER A 128 -3.69 -5.07 -7.42
C SER A 128 -4.79 -4.99 -8.47
N THR A 129 -5.09 -3.78 -8.96
CA THR A 129 -6.02 -3.56 -10.07
C THR A 129 -5.32 -3.56 -11.44
N GLU A 130 -4.03 -3.87 -11.51
CA GLU A 130 -3.30 -3.92 -12.78
C GLU A 130 -3.86 -4.98 -13.74
N ASN A 131 -4.23 -6.11 -13.18
CA ASN A 131 -4.88 -7.23 -13.87
C ASN A 131 -5.70 -8.06 -12.86
N THR A 132 -6.45 -9.03 -13.36
CA THR A 132 -7.28 -9.91 -12.52
C THR A 132 -6.61 -11.27 -12.25
N CYS A 133 -5.29 -11.38 -12.38
CA CYS A 133 -4.60 -12.66 -12.18
C CYS A 133 -4.43 -12.97 -10.69
N LEU A 134 -4.72 -14.22 -10.34
CA LEU A 134 -4.31 -14.79 -9.06
C LEU A 134 -2.93 -15.40 -9.18
N GLY A 135 -2.06 -15.17 -8.25
CA GLY A 135 -0.67 -15.60 -8.36
C GLY A 135 0.02 -15.85 -7.01
N VAL A 136 1.17 -16.47 -7.10
CA VAL A 136 2.05 -16.74 -5.97
C VAL A 136 3.49 -16.34 -6.30
N SER A 137 4.29 -15.99 -5.30
CA SER A 137 5.69 -15.63 -5.50
C SER A 137 6.47 -16.76 -6.16
N LYS A 138 7.24 -16.45 -7.21
CA LYS A 138 8.12 -17.39 -7.91
C LYS A 138 9.25 -17.97 -7.04
N LYS A 139 9.46 -17.43 -5.84
CA LYS A 139 10.49 -17.90 -4.89
C LYS A 139 9.99 -19.01 -3.96
N LEU A 140 8.71 -19.34 -4.00
CA LEU A 140 8.11 -20.43 -3.25
C LEU A 140 8.43 -21.79 -3.88
N SER A 141 8.46 -22.83 -3.07
CA SER A 141 8.59 -24.21 -3.55
C SER A 141 7.39 -24.61 -4.42
N GLN A 142 7.53 -25.65 -5.21
CA GLN A 142 6.46 -26.14 -6.08
C GLN A 142 5.24 -26.63 -5.26
N GLU A 143 5.48 -27.20 -4.10
CA GLU A 143 4.43 -27.71 -3.20
C GLU A 143 3.66 -26.55 -2.56
N GLU A 144 4.36 -25.57 -1.97
CA GLU A 144 3.76 -24.35 -1.42
C GLU A 144 2.98 -23.57 -2.49
N SER A 145 3.55 -23.46 -3.67
CA SER A 145 2.92 -22.77 -4.79
C SER A 145 1.59 -23.40 -5.19
N LYS A 146 1.51 -24.74 -5.27
CA LYS A 146 0.28 -25.45 -5.56
C LYS A 146 -0.78 -25.24 -4.46
N ARG A 147 -0.37 -25.38 -3.21
CA ARG A 147 -1.26 -25.19 -2.04
C ARG A 147 -1.86 -23.78 -2.05
N LEU A 148 -1.01 -22.77 -2.18
CA LEU A 148 -1.43 -21.36 -2.14
C LEU A 148 -2.27 -20.97 -3.36
N SER A 149 -1.98 -21.50 -4.55
CA SER A 149 -2.81 -21.25 -5.74
C SER A 149 -4.22 -21.83 -5.57
N ALA A 150 -4.33 -23.04 -5.04
CA ALA A 150 -5.63 -23.65 -4.75
C ALA A 150 -6.43 -22.83 -3.70
N LEU A 151 -5.74 -22.29 -2.68
CA LEU A 151 -6.37 -21.44 -1.67
C LEU A 151 -6.92 -20.16 -2.31
N LEU A 152 -6.17 -19.50 -3.19
CA LEU A 152 -6.62 -18.29 -3.90
C LEU A 152 -7.86 -18.56 -4.76
N GLU A 153 -7.83 -19.62 -5.56
CA GLU A 153 -8.95 -20.01 -6.44
C GLU A 153 -10.24 -20.28 -5.63
N ASN A 154 -10.10 -20.87 -4.44
CA ASN A 154 -11.23 -21.13 -3.55
C ASN A 154 -11.77 -19.89 -2.84
N THR A 155 -10.89 -18.96 -2.48
CA THR A 155 -11.23 -17.79 -1.63
C THR A 155 -11.60 -16.56 -2.44
N CYS A 156 -11.00 -16.37 -3.63
CA CYS A 156 -11.14 -15.15 -4.44
C CYS A 156 -12.05 -15.34 -5.65
N LYS A 157 -13.22 -15.94 -5.50
CA LYS A 157 -14.13 -16.29 -6.63
C LYS A 157 -14.64 -15.09 -7.42
N ASP A 158 -14.82 -13.95 -6.76
CA ASP A 158 -15.41 -12.75 -7.36
C ASP A 158 -14.38 -11.73 -7.85
N HIS A 159 -13.07 -12.06 -7.79
CA HIS A 159 -11.97 -11.15 -8.09
C HIS A 159 -12.02 -10.52 -9.49
N GLU A 160 -12.41 -11.31 -10.53
CA GLU A 160 -12.56 -10.82 -11.90
C GLU A 160 -13.69 -9.79 -12.00
N ALA A 161 -14.85 -10.08 -11.38
CA ALA A 161 -16.01 -9.19 -11.37
C ALA A 161 -15.73 -7.90 -10.60
N GLU A 162 -14.94 -7.97 -9.53
CA GLU A 162 -14.51 -6.82 -8.75
C GLU A 162 -13.34 -6.06 -9.38
N GLY A 163 -12.64 -6.65 -10.36
CA GLY A 163 -11.58 -6.02 -11.15
C GLY A 163 -10.23 -5.95 -10.44
N TYR A 164 -9.86 -6.99 -9.69
CA TYR A 164 -8.54 -7.07 -9.06
C TYR A 164 -7.88 -8.44 -9.22
N GLY A 165 -6.56 -8.48 -9.16
CA GLY A 165 -5.77 -9.69 -8.93
C GLY A 165 -5.21 -9.70 -7.51
N LEU A 166 -4.78 -10.88 -7.05
CA LEU A 166 -4.18 -11.06 -5.73
C LEU A 166 -2.96 -11.97 -5.84
N VAL A 167 -1.88 -11.59 -5.16
CA VAL A 167 -0.61 -12.32 -5.22
C VAL A 167 -0.10 -12.58 -3.82
N PHE A 168 0.15 -13.85 -3.48
CA PHE A 168 0.87 -14.22 -2.26
C PHE A 168 2.36 -13.94 -2.36
N ARG A 169 2.90 -13.37 -1.30
CA ARG A 169 4.33 -13.10 -1.14
C ARG A 169 5.08 -14.35 -0.70
N THR A 170 6.40 -14.28 -0.70
CA THR A 170 7.26 -15.41 -0.30
C THR A 170 7.05 -15.81 1.16
N ASN A 171 6.73 -14.89 2.05
CA ASN A 171 6.49 -15.15 3.48
C ASN A 171 5.18 -15.92 3.76
N ALA A 172 4.31 -16.12 2.76
CA ALA A 172 3.09 -16.93 2.88
C ALA A 172 3.35 -18.44 2.89
N GLY A 173 4.54 -18.91 2.51
CA GLY A 173 4.83 -20.34 2.27
C GLY A 173 4.50 -21.27 3.42
N ALA A 174 4.96 -20.95 4.63
CA ALA A 174 4.80 -21.80 5.83
C ALA A 174 3.64 -21.38 6.75
N VAL A 175 2.77 -20.46 6.29
CA VAL A 175 1.70 -19.88 7.11
C VAL A 175 0.44 -20.75 7.06
N PRO A 176 -0.29 -20.91 8.20
CA PRO A 176 -1.58 -21.59 8.23
C PRO A 176 -2.61 -20.94 7.30
N GLU A 177 -3.49 -21.73 6.71
CA GLU A 177 -4.51 -21.23 5.78
C GLU A 177 -5.50 -20.25 6.43
N THR A 178 -5.77 -20.43 7.72
CA THR A 178 -6.63 -19.53 8.49
C THR A 178 -6.09 -18.08 8.50
N GLU A 179 -4.80 -17.91 8.80
CA GLU A 179 -4.16 -16.59 8.79
C GLU A 179 -4.09 -15.98 7.38
N LEU A 180 -3.86 -16.83 6.38
CA LEU A 180 -3.85 -16.40 4.97
C LEU A 180 -5.23 -15.93 4.51
N CYS A 181 -6.30 -16.62 4.92
CA CYS A 181 -7.67 -16.20 4.62
C CYS A 181 -8.01 -14.87 5.29
N GLU A 182 -7.62 -14.68 6.54
CA GLU A 182 -7.82 -13.41 7.26
C GLU A 182 -7.11 -12.25 6.54
N ASP A 183 -5.89 -12.45 6.07
CA ASP A 183 -5.14 -11.44 5.32
C ASP A 183 -5.80 -11.12 3.96
N ILE A 184 -6.30 -12.14 3.25
CA ILE A 184 -7.09 -11.96 2.01
C ILE A 184 -8.33 -11.11 2.29
N GLU A 185 -9.12 -11.47 3.30
CA GLU A 185 -10.35 -10.76 3.66
C GLU A 185 -10.05 -9.30 4.03
N LEU A 186 -8.96 -9.05 4.75
CA LEU A 186 -8.53 -7.72 5.13
C LEU A 186 -8.26 -6.84 3.89
N VAL A 187 -7.42 -7.31 2.96
CA VAL A 187 -7.09 -6.52 1.75
C VAL A 187 -8.30 -6.33 0.83
N GLN A 188 -9.18 -7.32 0.74
CA GLN A 188 -10.43 -7.20 -0.02
C GLN A 188 -11.38 -6.17 0.60
N LYS A 189 -11.55 -6.21 1.92
CA LYS A 189 -12.36 -5.23 2.67
C LYS A 189 -11.82 -3.82 2.50
N GLU A 190 -10.51 -3.66 2.60
CA GLU A 190 -9.83 -2.37 2.41
C GLU A 190 -10.02 -1.85 0.99
N TYR A 191 -9.84 -2.68 -0.04
CA TYR A 191 -10.09 -2.32 -1.44
C TYR A 191 -11.54 -1.89 -1.70
N ARG A 192 -12.51 -2.64 -1.17
CA ARG A 192 -13.94 -2.28 -1.30
C ARG A 192 -14.24 -0.96 -0.58
N ALA A 193 -13.64 -0.73 0.59
CA ALA A 193 -13.76 0.53 1.32
C ALA A 193 -13.18 1.70 0.52
N LEU A 194 -11.99 1.53 -0.11
CA LEU A 194 -11.38 2.53 -0.98
C LEU A 194 -12.31 2.93 -2.14
N LYS A 195 -12.87 1.95 -2.85
CA LYS A 195 -13.82 2.22 -3.95
C LYS A 195 -15.04 2.99 -3.44
N LYS A 196 -15.64 2.57 -2.32
CA LYS A 196 -16.81 3.21 -1.74
C LYS A 196 -16.50 4.62 -1.25
N THR A 197 -15.40 4.80 -0.52
CA THR A 197 -15.01 6.12 0.01
C THR A 197 -14.68 7.07 -1.13
N GLY A 198 -13.91 6.62 -2.11
CA GLY A 198 -13.50 7.44 -3.25
C GLY A 198 -14.67 8.00 -4.04
N THR A 199 -15.78 7.25 -4.21
CA THR A 199 -16.97 7.74 -4.92
C THR A 199 -17.72 8.86 -4.21
N HIS A 200 -17.41 9.13 -2.94
CA HIS A 200 -18.05 10.18 -2.13
C HIS A 200 -17.13 11.34 -1.80
N GLN A 201 -15.87 11.30 -2.25
CA GLN A 201 -14.89 12.34 -2.00
C GLN A 201 -14.73 13.26 -3.22
N ASN A 202 -14.20 14.47 -2.96
CA ASN A 202 -13.95 15.48 -3.98
C ASN A 202 -12.57 15.29 -4.61
N ALA A 203 -12.39 15.88 -5.78
CA ALA A 203 -11.08 15.96 -6.41
C ALA A 203 -10.04 16.58 -5.48
N GLY A 204 -8.90 15.94 -5.34
CA GLY A 204 -7.82 16.30 -4.43
C GLY A 204 -7.85 15.62 -3.06
N ASP A 205 -8.97 15.06 -2.64
CA ASP A 205 -9.07 14.42 -1.33
C ASP A 205 -8.19 13.15 -1.22
N LEU A 206 -7.57 12.99 -0.05
CA LEU A 206 -6.85 11.77 0.32
C LEU A 206 -7.87 10.67 0.67
N VAL A 207 -7.84 9.57 -0.08
CA VAL A 207 -8.71 8.39 0.14
C VAL A 207 -8.05 7.35 1.01
N TYR A 208 -6.74 7.16 0.83
CA TYR A 208 -5.97 6.17 1.56
C TYR A 208 -4.57 6.72 1.87
N ARG A 209 -4.20 6.63 3.14
CA ARG A 209 -2.84 6.92 3.60
C ARG A 209 -2.13 5.60 3.81
N ASN A 210 -1.03 5.40 3.09
CA ASN A 210 -0.17 4.25 3.38
C ASN A 210 0.36 4.34 4.80
N LEU A 211 0.47 3.18 5.45
CA LEU A 211 1.05 3.14 6.77
C LEU A 211 2.55 3.44 6.71
N PRO A 212 3.06 4.16 7.71
CA PRO A 212 4.49 4.32 7.92
C PRO A 212 5.26 3.02 7.77
N GLY A 213 6.43 3.06 7.11
CA GLY A 213 7.24 1.87 6.85
C GLY A 213 7.54 1.04 8.08
N TYR A 214 7.73 1.67 9.25
CA TYR A 214 7.90 0.97 10.53
C TYR A 214 6.61 0.28 11.01
N LEU A 215 5.43 0.84 10.72
CA LEU A 215 4.14 0.21 11.04
C LEU A 215 3.84 -0.97 10.12
N VAL A 216 4.21 -0.86 8.84
CA VAL A 216 4.16 -2.00 7.91
C VAL A 216 5.06 -3.12 8.44
N ARG A 217 6.25 -2.78 8.95
CA ARG A 217 7.16 -3.75 9.54
C ARG A 217 6.60 -4.35 10.82
N LEU A 218 6.01 -3.55 11.69
CA LEU A 218 5.36 -4.03 12.91
C LEU A 218 4.21 -5.00 12.62
N LYS A 219 3.36 -4.69 11.65
CA LYS A 219 2.30 -5.62 11.19
C LYS A 219 2.87 -6.97 10.74
N ALA A 220 4.13 -7.00 10.28
CA ALA A 220 4.80 -8.19 9.80
C ALA A 220 5.32 -9.11 10.91
N GLU A 221 5.28 -8.70 12.16
CA GLU A 221 5.85 -9.47 13.28
C GLU A 221 4.77 -10.31 13.98
N ASN A 222 5.19 -11.51 14.40
CA ASN A 222 4.31 -12.37 15.20
C ASN A 222 4.42 -11.96 16.68
N PHE A 223 3.41 -11.25 17.18
CA PHE A 223 3.37 -10.74 18.56
C PHE A 223 3.19 -11.82 19.63
N GLU A 224 2.78 -13.03 19.30
CA GLU A 224 2.76 -14.14 20.26
C GLU A 224 4.16 -14.53 20.75
N LYS A 225 5.19 -14.21 19.95
CA LYS A 225 6.60 -14.54 20.22
C LYS A 225 7.47 -13.31 20.42
N THR A 226 6.88 -12.11 20.47
CA THR A 226 7.63 -10.86 20.44
C THR A 226 7.02 -9.83 21.40
N ASP A 227 7.85 -9.28 22.28
CA ASP A 227 7.48 -8.14 23.12
C ASP A 227 7.72 -6.83 22.37
N LEU A 228 6.73 -5.96 22.33
CA LEU A 228 6.88 -4.62 21.78
C LEU A 228 7.29 -3.64 22.89
N VAL A 229 8.40 -2.95 22.70
CA VAL A 229 8.87 -1.88 23.57
C VAL A 229 8.95 -0.59 22.77
N LEU A 230 8.09 0.36 23.07
CA LEU A 230 8.16 1.71 22.53
C LEU A 230 8.94 2.57 23.52
N THR A 231 9.99 3.22 23.07
CA THR A 231 10.80 4.12 23.91
C THR A 231 10.67 5.53 23.36
N ASP A 232 10.62 6.48 24.27
CA ASP A 232 10.51 7.93 24.17
C ASP A 232 9.08 8.44 24.37
N GLY A 233 8.91 9.16 25.49
CA GLY A 233 7.64 9.64 26.05
C GLY A 233 6.85 10.65 25.20
N GLN A 234 7.20 10.84 23.94
CA GLN A 234 6.47 11.58 22.91
C GLN A 234 6.57 10.90 21.54
N GLY A 235 7.02 9.66 21.50
CA GLY A 235 7.00 8.82 20.30
C GLY A 235 5.58 8.43 19.88
N PRO A 236 5.43 7.77 18.72
CA PRO A 236 4.13 7.34 18.23
C PRO A 236 3.39 6.61 19.36
N VAL A 237 2.22 7.12 19.65
CA VAL A 237 1.31 6.74 20.73
C VAL A 237 1.40 5.25 21.07
N SER A 238 1.47 4.91 22.35
CA SER A 238 1.45 3.54 22.83
C SER A 238 0.24 2.81 22.26
N TYR A 239 0.46 2.00 21.24
CA TYR A 239 -0.52 1.05 20.75
C TYR A 239 -0.53 -0.16 21.68
N THR A 240 -1.12 -0.03 22.86
CA THR A 240 -1.31 -1.13 23.80
C THR A 240 -2.37 -2.13 23.33
N HIS A 241 -3.11 -1.79 22.29
CA HIS A 241 -3.98 -2.70 21.53
C HIS A 241 -3.87 -2.31 20.06
N LEU A 242 -3.10 -3.08 19.29
CA LEU A 242 -3.07 -3.01 17.83
C LEU A 242 -4.39 -3.57 17.23
N THR A 243 -5.52 -2.99 17.58
CA THR A 243 -6.66 -2.95 16.70
C THR A 243 -6.39 -1.77 15.77
N LEU A 244 -5.66 -2.04 14.69
CA LEU A 244 -5.53 -1.09 13.61
C LEU A 244 -6.91 -0.88 12.99
N PRO A 245 -7.31 0.38 12.74
CA PRO A 245 -8.58 0.68 12.10
C PRO A 245 -8.68 0.08 10.72
#